data_70efdc2bd8cd272911fae6c8efd39794
#
_entry.id   70efdc2bd8cd272911fae6c8efd39794
#
_cell.length_a   1.000
_cell.length_b   1.000
_cell.length_c   1.000
_cell.angle_alpha   90.00
_cell.angle_beta   90.00
_cell.angle_gamma   90.00
#
_symmetry.space_group_name_H-M   'P 1'
#
loop_
_entity.id
_entity.type
_entity.pdbx_description
1 polymer ?
#
loop_
_entity_poly.entity_id
_entity_poly.type
_entity_poly.pdbx_seq_one_letter_code
_entity_poly.pdbx_strand_id
1 'polypeptide(L)'
;MKLFFLKPLYFTLICLLFLSCNSEPSLQTYYVDHQEASGFIAMDFPVSFLDIDINDITESEQKAINSIQKFNMLGYSLKSGSDIVYKAELNFVKQLLKEVKYNELFRLGNSKDGRIKIYTVGEDHNMDEVVILLNSNQVGFAVIRVLGKDMNLSEIMQLGPLIEKLDLDYKNIDSFFNFMKPSTL
;
A
#
# COMPACT_ATOMS: atom_id res chain seq x y z
N MET A 1 -9.38 -55.09 17.16
CA MET A 1 -8.40 -54.32 17.98
C MET A 1 -7.58 -53.31 17.20
N LYS A 2 -7.67 -53.16 15.87
CA LYS A 2 -6.93 -52.17 15.06
C LYS A 2 -7.63 -50.81 14.88
N LEU A 3 -8.92 -50.72 15.11
CA LEU A 3 -9.69 -49.45 14.89
C LEU A 3 -9.57 -48.45 16.03
N PHE A 4 -9.11 -48.83 17.21
CA PHE A 4 -9.05 -47.97 18.38
C PHE A 4 -7.80 -47.06 18.35
N PHE A 5 -6.76 -47.43 17.62
CA PHE A 5 -5.53 -46.61 17.46
C PHE A 5 -5.60 -45.56 16.35
N LEU A 6 -6.57 -45.67 15.42
CA LEU A 6 -6.70 -44.68 14.34
C LEU A 6 -7.34 -43.36 14.82
N LYS A 7 -8.22 -43.41 15.82
CA LYS A 7 -8.89 -42.19 16.32
C LYS A 7 -7.93 -41.17 16.96
N PRO A 8 -7.00 -41.54 17.86
CA PRO A 8 -6.04 -40.58 18.41
C PRO A 8 -5.04 -40.09 17.35
N LEU A 9 -4.67 -40.91 16.37
CA LEU A 9 -3.79 -40.49 15.28
C LEU A 9 -4.44 -39.41 14.38
N TYR A 10 -5.75 -39.56 14.09
CA TYR A 10 -6.50 -38.56 13.30
C TYR A 10 -6.66 -37.25 14.07
N PHE A 11 -6.88 -37.30 15.38
CA PHE A 11 -7.00 -36.13 16.23
C PHE A 11 -5.66 -35.38 16.34
N THR A 12 -4.54 -36.10 16.46
CA THR A 12 -3.20 -35.50 16.49
C THR A 12 -2.84 -34.85 15.15
N LEU A 13 -3.22 -35.46 14.02
CA LEU A 13 -2.99 -34.91 12.68
C LEU A 13 -3.78 -33.61 12.45
N ILE A 14 -5.04 -33.54 12.95
CA ILE A 14 -5.86 -32.34 12.87
C ILE A 14 -5.27 -31.21 13.73
N CYS A 15 -4.79 -31.50 14.95
CA CYS A 15 -4.13 -30.50 15.80
C CYS A 15 -2.85 -29.89 15.19
N LEU A 16 -2.11 -30.66 14.40
CA LEU A 16 -0.90 -30.17 13.70
C LEU A 16 -1.21 -29.17 12.58
N LEU A 17 -2.41 -29.19 12.01
CA LEU A 17 -2.82 -28.24 10.97
C LEU A 17 -3.14 -26.84 11.51
N PHE A 18 -3.36 -26.67 12.82
CA PHE A 18 -3.62 -25.37 13.44
C PHE A 18 -2.36 -24.62 13.89
N LEU A 19 -1.18 -25.20 13.78
CA LEU A 19 0.10 -24.58 14.20
C LEU A 19 0.79 -23.74 13.11
N SER A 20 0.20 -23.57 11.93
CA SER A 20 0.85 -22.97 10.76
C SER A 20 0.37 -21.56 10.40
N CYS A 21 0.04 -20.70 11.34
CA CYS A 21 -0.25 -19.28 11.06
C CYS A 21 0.69 -18.36 11.82
N ASN A 22 1.97 -18.37 11.47
CA ASN A 22 2.88 -17.26 11.76
C ASN A 22 3.13 -16.53 10.42
N SER A 23 2.22 -15.62 10.03
CA SER A 23 2.49 -14.74 8.92
C SER A 23 3.51 -13.69 9.37
N GLU A 24 4.65 -13.65 8.70
CA GLU A 24 5.62 -12.57 8.95
C GLU A 24 4.97 -11.21 8.71
N PRO A 25 5.33 -10.18 9.50
CA PRO A 25 4.83 -8.83 9.31
C PRO A 25 5.09 -8.36 7.87
N SER A 26 4.08 -7.83 7.21
CA SER A 26 4.18 -7.34 5.83
C SER A 26 3.31 -6.09 5.66
N LEU A 27 3.51 -5.32 4.59
CA LEU A 27 2.61 -4.20 4.29
C LEU A 27 1.17 -4.66 4.07
N GLN A 28 0.96 -5.89 3.59
CA GLN A 28 -0.38 -6.44 3.42
C GLN A 28 -1.06 -6.72 4.77
N THR A 29 -0.36 -7.39 5.69
CA THR A 29 -0.90 -7.63 7.05
C THR A 29 -1.10 -6.32 7.79
N TYR A 30 -0.14 -5.39 7.68
CA TYR A 30 -0.25 -4.06 8.27
C TYR A 30 -1.48 -3.30 7.77
N TYR A 31 -1.77 -3.33 6.47
CA TYR A 31 -2.97 -2.73 5.89
C TYR A 31 -4.26 -3.32 6.50
N VAL A 32 -4.36 -4.65 6.54
CA VAL A 32 -5.54 -5.34 7.08
C VAL A 32 -5.76 -5.03 8.56
N ASP A 33 -4.69 -5.01 9.34
CA ASP A 33 -4.76 -4.78 10.79
C ASP A 33 -5.14 -3.33 11.15
N HIS A 34 -4.88 -2.37 10.25
CA HIS A 34 -5.07 -0.94 10.53
C HIS A 34 -6.21 -0.29 9.74
N GLN A 35 -6.84 -0.97 8.79
CA GLN A 35 -7.89 -0.38 7.93
C GLN A 35 -9.10 0.17 8.71
N GLU A 36 -9.38 -0.35 9.91
CA GLU A 36 -10.46 0.08 10.80
C GLU A 36 -9.93 0.71 12.11
N ALA A 37 -8.61 0.88 12.23
CA ALA A 37 -8.00 1.38 13.45
C ALA A 37 -8.22 2.90 13.61
N SER A 38 -8.34 3.35 14.86
CA SER A 38 -8.53 4.78 15.15
C SER A 38 -7.35 5.63 14.67
N GLY A 39 -7.64 6.75 14.00
CA GLY A 39 -6.64 7.64 13.42
C GLY A 39 -6.20 7.22 12.01
N PHE A 40 -6.65 6.07 11.52
CA PHE A 40 -6.39 5.61 10.16
C PHE A 40 -7.55 5.84 9.21
N ILE A 41 -7.24 5.91 7.94
CA ILE A 41 -8.16 5.81 6.81
C ILE A 41 -7.58 4.84 5.80
N ALA A 42 -8.40 3.93 5.29
CA ALA A 42 -8.02 2.98 4.27
C ALA A 42 -8.88 3.12 3.03
N MET A 43 -8.29 2.85 1.87
CA MET A 43 -8.97 2.81 0.58
C MET A 43 -8.36 1.71 -0.28
N ASP A 44 -9.22 0.94 -0.93
CA ASP A 44 -8.86 -0.12 -1.88
C ASP A 44 -9.75 0.01 -3.11
N PHE A 45 -9.18 0.14 -4.30
CA PHE A 45 -9.95 0.24 -5.53
C PHE A 45 -9.17 -0.32 -6.74
N PRO A 46 -9.88 -0.95 -7.71
CA PRO A 46 -9.25 -1.42 -8.94
C PRO A 46 -8.87 -0.26 -9.86
N VAL A 47 -7.90 -0.49 -10.76
CA VAL A 47 -7.46 0.53 -11.73
C VAL A 47 -8.62 0.99 -12.63
N SER A 48 -9.58 0.13 -12.94
CA SER A 48 -10.77 0.47 -13.73
C SER A 48 -11.65 1.57 -13.11
N PHE A 49 -11.43 1.88 -11.83
CA PHE A 49 -12.12 2.98 -11.15
C PHE A 49 -11.63 4.37 -11.58
N LEU A 50 -10.46 4.45 -12.22
CA LEU A 50 -9.87 5.72 -12.67
C LEU A 50 -10.51 6.32 -13.94
N ASP A 51 -11.48 5.66 -14.55
CA ASP A 51 -12.27 6.14 -15.73
C ASP A 51 -11.42 6.93 -16.76
N ILE A 52 -10.30 6.31 -17.19
CA ILE A 52 -9.34 6.93 -18.10
C ILE A 52 -9.83 6.75 -19.54
N ASP A 53 -10.02 7.84 -20.27
CA ASP A 53 -10.34 7.75 -21.71
C ASP A 53 -9.09 7.27 -22.48
N ILE A 54 -9.22 6.07 -23.06
CA ILE A 54 -8.15 5.44 -23.85
C ILE A 54 -7.75 6.23 -25.10
N ASN A 55 -8.59 7.16 -25.57
CA ASN A 55 -8.27 8.01 -26.72
C ASN A 55 -7.33 9.18 -26.34
N ASP A 56 -7.22 9.50 -25.06
CA ASP A 56 -6.42 10.61 -24.55
C ASP A 56 -5.04 10.16 -24.02
N ILE A 57 -4.71 8.87 -24.16
CA ILE A 57 -3.47 8.27 -23.64
C ILE A 57 -2.64 7.64 -24.75
N THR A 58 -1.32 7.64 -24.54
CA THR A 58 -0.36 6.98 -25.44
C THR A 58 -0.40 5.46 -25.28
N GLU A 59 0.13 4.73 -26.28
CA GLU A 59 0.26 3.26 -26.21
C GLU A 59 1.07 2.80 -24.96
N SER A 60 2.10 3.55 -24.58
CA SER A 60 2.92 3.26 -23.42
C SER A 60 2.16 3.47 -22.10
N GLU A 61 1.38 4.56 -21.99
CA GLU A 61 0.51 4.79 -20.84
C GLU A 61 -0.58 3.72 -20.73
N GLN A 62 -1.15 3.29 -21.87
CA GLN A 62 -2.12 2.19 -21.87
C GLN A 62 -1.52 0.87 -21.40
N LYS A 63 -0.28 0.53 -21.81
CA LYS A 63 0.43 -0.66 -21.32
C LYS A 63 0.65 -0.56 -19.80
N ALA A 64 1.11 0.60 -19.31
CA ALA A 64 1.28 0.84 -17.90
C ALA A 64 -0.03 0.63 -17.10
N ILE A 65 -1.13 1.25 -17.54
CA ILE A 65 -2.44 1.11 -16.90
C ILE A 65 -2.91 -0.34 -16.89
N ASN A 66 -2.76 -1.06 -18.02
CA ASN A 66 -3.16 -2.46 -18.12
C ASN A 66 -2.34 -3.41 -17.24
N SER A 67 -1.13 -3.04 -16.86
CA SER A 67 -0.30 -3.81 -15.93
C SER A 67 -0.69 -3.62 -14.46
N ILE A 68 -1.40 -2.51 -14.13
CA ILE A 68 -1.89 -2.21 -12.79
C ILE A 68 -3.22 -2.95 -12.57
N GLN A 69 -3.37 -3.58 -11.42
CA GLN A 69 -4.61 -4.25 -11.01
C GLN A 69 -5.42 -3.39 -10.05
N LYS A 70 -4.78 -2.86 -9.01
CA LYS A 70 -5.45 -2.10 -7.96
C LYS A 70 -4.51 -1.22 -7.15
N PHE A 71 -5.12 -0.32 -6.40
CA PHE A 71 -4.47 0.56 -5.44
C PHE A 71 -4.95 0.22 -4.03
N ASN A 72 -4.02 0.09 -3.08
CA ASN A 72 -4.31 0.10 -1.66
C ASN A 72 -3.71 1.37 -1.04
N MET A 73 -4.49 2.13 -0.32
CA MET A 73 -4.06 3.35 0.35
C MET A 73 -4.38 3.25 1.84
N LEU A 74 -3.39 3.48 2.69
CA LEU A 74 -3.57 3.53 4.14
C LEU A 74 -2.91 4.81 4.66
N GLY A 75 -3.67 5.67 5.31
CA GLY A 75 -3.18 6.92 5.88
C GLY A 75 -3.41 6.99 7.38
N TYR A 76 -2.46 7.57 8.11
CA TYR A 76 -2.61 7.97 9.51
C TYR A 76 -2.53 9.48 9.62
N SER A 77 -3.56 10.13 10.18
CA SER A 77 -3.62 11.57 10.31
C SER A 77 -3.37 12.03 11.75
N LEU A 78 -2.45 12.99 11.91
CA LEU A 78 -2.21 13.66 13.19
C LEU A 78 -3.40 14.48 13.66
N LYS A 79 -4.33 14.85 12.77
CA LYS A 79 -5.57 15.58 13.11
C LYS A 79 -6.51 14.71 13.95
N SER A 80 -6.59 13.42 13.68
CA SER A 80 -7.48 12.47 14.36
C SER A 80 -6.75 11.47 15.25
N GLY A 81 -5.42 11.49 15.24
CA GLY A 81 -4.57 10.60 16.02
C GLY A 81 -3.60 11.33 16.94
N SER A 82 -2.65 10.61 17.53
CA SER A 82 -1.64 11.17 18.43
C SER A 82 -0.24 11.11 17.82
N ASP A 83 0.63 12.04 18.22
CA ASP A 83 2.03 12.10 17.80
C ASP A 83 2.83 10.86 18.24
N ILE A 84 2.48 10.26 19.39
CA ILE A 84 3.12 9.04 19.89
C ILE A 84 2.83 7.87 18.95
N VAL A 85 1.56 7.67 18.60
CA VAL A 85 1.12 6.60 17.68
C VAL A 85 1.71 6.85 16.29
N TYR A 86 1.65 8.09 15.78
CA TYR A 86 2.27 8.47 14.51
C TYR A 86 3.74 8.03 14.42
N LYS A 87 4.55 8.33 15.44
CA LYS A 87 5.97 7.97 15.44
C LYS A 87 6.19 6.47 15.49
N ALA A 88 5.40 5.75 16.29
CA ALA A 88 5.48 4.30 16.41
C ALA A 88 5.12 3.62 15.09
N GLU A 89 3.98 3.98 14.52
CA GLU A 89 3.47 3.39 13.28
C GLU A 89 4.34 3.73 12.06
N LEU A 90 4.75 4.98 11.92
CA LEU A 90 5.68 5.37 10.87
C LEU A 90 7.02 4.63 10.96
N ASN A 91 7.54 4.42 12.19
CA ASN A 91 8.76 3.65 12.38
C ASN A 91 8.56 2.17 12.01
N PHE A 92 7.43 1.59 12.37
CA PHE A 92 7.09 0.21 12.00
C PHE A 92 7.00 0.03 10.48
N VAL A 93 6.28 0.91 9.77
CA VAL A 93 6.23 0.91 8.30
C VAL A 93 7.62 1.05 7.69
N LYS A 94 8.47 1.94 8.23
CA LYS A 94 9.86 2.08 7.76
C LYS A 94 10.70 0.81 8.00
N GLN A 95 10.40 0.02 9.03
CA GLN A 95 11.06 -1.27 9.26
C GLN A 95 10.63 -2.31 8.24
N LEU A 96 9.32 -2.41 7.94
CA LEU A 96 8.81 -3.28 6.88
C LEU A 96 9.45 -2.97 5.53
N LEU A 97 9.62 -1.70 5.20
CA LEU A 97 10.24 -1.25 3.95
C LEU A 97 11.78 -1.43 3.90
N LYS A 98 12.40 -2.00 4.94
CA LYS A 98 13.81 -2.42 4.91
C LYS A 98 13.99 -3.88 4.51
N GLU A 99 12.91 -4.66 4.38
CA GLU A 99 13.00 -6.02 3.87
C GLU A 99 13.63 -6.04 2.47
N VAL A 100 14.39 -7.09 2.18
CA VAL A 100 15.20 -7.22 0.94
C VAL A 100 14.37 -7.10 -0.33
N LYS A 101 13.08 -7.44 -0.28
CA LYS A 101 12.19 -7.34 -1.45
C LYS A 101 11.87 -5.91 -1.88
N TYR A 102 12.02 -4.91 -0.98
CA TYR A 102 11.74 -3.51 -1.30
C TYR A 102 13.01 -2.78 -1.74
N ASN A 103 13.05 -2.39 -2.99
CA ASN A 103 14.15 -1.60 -3.57
C ASN A 103 13.77 -0.11 -3.52
N GLU A 104 14.48 0.71 -2.72
CA GLU A 104 14.24 2.16 -2.69
C GLU A 104 14.68 2.77 -4.02
N LEU A 105 13.72 3.27 -4.81
CA LEU A 105 13.95 3.86 -6.12
C LEU A 105 14.47 5.30 -5.98
N PHE A 106 13.75 6.14 -5.25
CA PHE A 106 14.16 7.51 -4.94
C PHE A 106 13.43 8.09 -3.73
N ARG A 107 13.95 9.24 -3.27
CA ARG A 107 13.35 10.03 -2.20
C ARG A 107 13.33 11.51 -2.54
N LEU A 108 12.27 12.21 -2.14
CA LEU A 108 12.07 13.64 -2.27
C LEU A 108 11.71 14.26 -0.94
N GLY A 109 11.95 15.58 -0.82
CA GLY A 109 11.56 16.36 0.35
C GLY A 109 12.46 16.18 1.57
N ASN A 110 12.04 16.73 2.67
CA ASN A 110 12.77 16.77 3.94
C ASN A 110 11.86 16.39 5.12
N SER A 111 12.44 16.30 6.32
CA SER A 111 11.67 15.89 7.51
C SER A 111 10.77 16.97 8.08
N LYS A 112 10.90 18.25 7.66
CA LYS A 112 10.07 19.34 8.17
C LYS A 112 8.79 19.48 7.34
N ASP A 113 8.94 19.60 6.02
CA ASP A 113 7.83 19.92 5.12
C ASP A 113 7.11 18.67 4.61
N GLY A 114 7.79 17.54 4.64
CA GLY A 114 7.30 16.24 4.20
C GLY A 114 8.34 15.50 3.35
N ARG A 115 8.24 14.19 3.36
CA ARG A 115 9.12 13.29 2.61
C ARG A 115 8.30 12.28 1.85
N ILE A 116 8.72 12.06 0.61
CA ILE A 116 8.21 11.03 -0.28
C ILE A 116 9.34 10.03 -0.50
N LYS A 117 9.05 8.75 -0.37
CA LYS A 117 9.91 7.65 -0.76
C LYS A 117 9.15 6.70 -1.64
N ILE A 118 9.78 6.25 -2.71
CA ILE A 118 9.20 5.27 -3.62
C ILE A 118 10.07 4.03 -3.60
N TYR A 119 9.40 2.89 -3.51
CA TYR A 119 10.00 1.56 -3.52
C TYR A 119 9.35 0.71 -4.59
N THR A 120 10.09 -0.27 -5.10
CA THR A 120 9.61 -1.29 -6.03
C THR A 120 9.79 -2.69 -5.44
N VAL A 121 8.94 -3.61 -5.83
CA VAL A 121 9.07 -5.04 -5.57
C VAL A 121 9.13 -5.76 -6.92
N GLY A 122 10.17 -6.56 -7.12
CA GLY A 122 10.49 -7.18 -8.40
C GLY A 122 11.61 -6.44 -9.15
N GLU A 123 11.87 -6.86 -10.37
CA GLU A 123 12.86 -6.23 -11.26
C GLU A 123 12.21 -5.09 -12.08
N ASP A 124 12.98 -4.11 -12.56
CA ASP A 124 12.50 -2.89 -13.22
C ASP A 124 11.55 -3.13 -14.41
N HIS A 125 11.64 -4.28 -15.06
CA HIS A 125 10.80 -4.66 -16.20
C HIS A 125 9.75 -5.74 -15.87
N ASN A 126 9.70 -6.16 -14.60
CA ASN A 126 8.77 -7.17 -14.10
C ASN A 126 8.47 -6.93 -12.62
N MET A 127 7.84 -5.79 -12.32
CA MET A 127 7.46 -5.44 -10.95
C MET A 127 6.06 -5.96 -10.62
N ASP A 128 5.90 -6.39 -9.36
CA ASP A 128 4.61 -6.79 -8.80
C ASP A 128 3.96 -5.65 -8.00
N GLU A 129 4.78 -4.74 -7.47
CA GLU A 129 4.30 -3.68 -6.58
C GLU A 129 5.19 -2.44 -6.67
N VAL A 130 4.55 -1.26 -6.65
CA VAL A 130 5.18 0.03 -6.35
C VAL A 130 4.61 0.54 -5.04
N VAL A 131 5.47 0.93 -4.10
CA VAL A 131 5.06 1.47 -2.80
C VAL A 131 5.51 2.92 -2.68
N ILE A 132 4.59 3.81 -2.36
CA ILE A 132 4.85 5.23 -2.10
C ILE A 132 4.60 5.47 -0.61
N LEU A 133 5.65 5.82 0.13
CA LEU A 133 5.55 6.28 1.51
C LEU A 133 5.63 7.80 1.55
N LEU A 134 4.54 8.42 1.96
CA LEU A 134 4.43 9.86 2.24
C LEU A 134 4.49 10.07 3.75
N ASN A 135 5.28 11.02 4.24
CA ASN A 135 5.22 11.38 5.67
C ASN A 135 5.51 12.87 5.89
N SER A 136 4.77 13.48 6.80
CA SER A 136 4.94 14.86 7.24
C SER A 136 4.69 14.95 8.75
N ASN A 137 5.50 15.75 9.44
CA ASN A 137 5.33 15.99 10.88
C ASN A 137 4.12 16.89 11.20
N GLN A 138 3.45 17.44 10.20
CA GLN A 138 2.25 18.30 10.35
C GLN A 138 0.96 17.53 10.02
N VAL A 139 1.03 16.56 9.13
CA VAL A 139 -0.15 15.88 8.56
C VAL A 139 -0.28 14.45 9.10
N GLY A 140 0.82 13.72 9.11
CA GLY A 140 0.85 12.28 9.38
C GLY A 140 1.64 11.51 8.32
N PHE A 141 1.24 10.28 8.01
CA PHE A 141 1.85 9.51 6.94
C PHE A 141 0.79 8.76 6.11
N ALA A 142 1.16 8.42 4.89
CA ALA A 142 0.37 7.53 4.05
C ALA A 142 1.27 6.52 3.34
N VAL A 143 0.77 5.30 3.18
CA VAL A 143 1.34 4.25 2.35
C VAL A 143 0.37 4.00 1.21
N ILE A 144 0.85 4.19 -0.02
CA ILE A 144 0.09 3.91 -1.24
C ILE A 144 0.79 2.75 -1.93
N ARG A 145 0.07 1.68 -2.19
CA ARG A 145 0.55 0.51 -2.90
C ARG A 145 -0.14 0.42 -4.25
N VAL A 146 0.64 0.40 -5.30
CA VAL A 146 0.19 0.11 -6.66
C VAL A 146 0.51 -1.35 -6.91
N LEU A 147 -0.49 -2.19 -6.99
CA LEU A 147 -0.37 -3.64 -7.16
C LEU A 147 -0.69 -3.99 -8.62
N GLY A 148 0.16 -4.80 -9.23
CA GLY A 148 0.00 -5.15 -10.63
C GLY A 148 0.67 -6.47 -10.96
N LYS A 149 0.92 -6.69 -12.23
CA LYS A 149 1.63 -7.83 -12.75
C LYS A 149 2.45 -7.42 -13.95
N ASP A 150 3.70 -7.87 -13.99
CA ASP A 150 4.63 -7.57 -15.09
C ASP A 150 4.73 -6.05 -15.38
N MET A 151 4.64 -5.21 -14.33
CA MET A 151 4.74 -3.76 -14.48
C MET A 151 6.15 -3.35 -14.89
N ASN A 152 6.25 -2.40 -15.82
CA ASN A 152 7.52 -1.85 -16.27
C ASN A 152 7.75 -0.46 -15.65
N LEU A 153 8.90 -0.25 -15.00
CA LEU A 153 9.21 1.00 -14.32
C LEU A 153 9.13 2.21 -15.25
N SER A 154 9.70 2.11 -16.47
CA SER A 154 9.70 3.24 -17.40
C SER A 154 8.29 3.60 -17.90
N GLU A 155 7.40 2.62 -18.04
CA GLU A 155 6.00 2.83 -18.43
C GLU A 155 5.21 3.43 -17.26
N ILE A 156 5.37 2.91 -16.03
CA ILE A 156 4.72 3.44 -14.83
C ILE A 156 5.13 4.89 -14.57
N MET A 157 6.41 5.25 -14.77
CA MET A 157 6.88 6.63 -14.62
C MET A 157 6.23 7.61 -15.60
N GLN A 158 5.77 7.15 -16.77
CA GLN A 158 5.06 7.98 -17.74
C GLN A 158 3.63 8.34 -17.31
N LEU A 159 3.06 7.63 -16.32
CA LEU A 159 1.74 7.96 -15.78
C LEU A 159 1.73 9.24 -14.92
N GLY A 160 2.89 9.75 -14.50
CA GLY A 160 2.97 10.96 -13.66
C GLY A 160 2.18 12.15 -14.22
N PRO A 161 2.44 12.59 -15.48
CA PRO A 161 1.68 13.68 -16.09
C PRO A 161 0.19 13.38 -16.32
N LEU A 162 -0.16 12.10 -16.50
CA LEU A 162 -1.55 11.68 -16.61
C LEU A 162 -2.29 11.82 -15.30
N ILE A 163 -1.67 11.40 -14.19
CA ILE A 163 -2.26 11.52 -12.83
C ILE A 163 -2.54 12.99 -12.48
N GLU A 164 -1.68 13.92 -12.89
CA GLU A 164 -1.91 15.37 -12.70
C GLU A 164 -3.11 15.91 -13.49
N LYS A 165 -3.47 15.29 -14.61
CA LYS A 165 -4.60 15.68 -15.45
C LYS A 165 -5.91 15.01 -15.06
N LEU A 166 -5.83 13.87 -14.34
CA LEU A 166 -7.02 13.20 -13.86
C LEU A 166 -7.73 14.13 -12.88
N ASP A 167 -8.94 14.52 -13.22
CA ASP A 167 -9.87 15.13 -12.28
C ASP A 167 -10.31 14.03 -11.30
N LEU A 168 -9.51 13.84 -10.25
CA LEU A 168 -9.75 12.81 -9.23
C LEU A 168 -10.92 13.20 -8.30
N ASP A 169 -11.96 13.83 -8.87
CA ASP A 169 -13.20 14.23 -8.18
C ASP A 169 -14.07 13.00 -7.80
N TYR A 170 -13.39 11.93 -7.38
CA TYR A 170 -14.05 10.77 -6.79
C TYR A 170 -14.20 11.00 -5.29
N LYS A 171 -15.43 11.08 -4.81
CA LYS A 171 -15.80 11.32 -3.41
C LYS A 171 -14.97 10.51 -2.39
N ASN A 172 -14.51 9.33 -2.77
CA ASN A 172 -13.72 8.47 -1.90
C ASN A 172 -12.25 8.91 -1.83
N ILE A 173 -11.64 9.27 -2.97
CA ILE A 173 -10.26 9.75 -3.04
C ILE A 173 -10.15 11.11 -2.34
N ASP A 174 -11.12 12.00 -2.55
CA ASP A 174 -11.23 13.26 -1.82
C ASP A 174 -11.33 13.05 -0.30
N SER A 175 -12.05 12.04 0.14
CA SER A 175 -12.15 11.72 1.57
C SER A 175 -10.80 11.34 2.14
N PHE A 176 -9.98 10.57 1.42
CA PHE A 176 -8.62 10.22 1.83
C PHE A 176 -7.72 11.46 1.90
N PHE A 177 -7.69 12.28 0.85
CA PHE A 177 -6.88 13.50 0.84
C PHE A 177 -7.35 14.52 1.86
N ASN A 178 -8.66 14.70 2.07
CA ASN A 178 -9.21 15.59 3.09
C ASN A 178 -8.87 15.13 4.51
N PHE A 179 -8.88 13.81 4.75
CA PHE A 179 -8.42 13.23 6.01
C PHE A 179 -6.94 13.51 6.26
N MET A 180 -6.13 13.51 5.19
CA MET A 180 -4.69 13.77 5.24
C MET A 180 -4.31 15.26 5.15
N LYS A 181 -5.27 16.19 5.04
CA LYS A 181 -4.95 17.64 5.06
C LYS A 181 -4.58 18.11 6.47
N PRO A 182 -3.65 19.09 6.59
CA PRO A 182 -3.36 19.73 7.86
C PRO A 182 -4.63 20.34 8.44
N SER A 183 -4.73 20.37 9.78
CA SER A 183 -5.73 21.22 10.43
C SER A 183 -5.39 22.67 10.07
N THR A 184 -6.23 23.32 9.29
CA THR A 184 -6.12 24.78 9.10
C THR A 184 -6.36 25.44 10.46
N LEU A 185 -5.35 26.14 10.98
CA LEU A 185 -5.46 27.03 12.11
C LEU A 185 -6.37 28.20 11.78
#